data_9ef0dba0c39587678fd44210b175a266
#
_entry.id   9ef0dba0c39587678fd44210b175a266
#
_cell.length_a   1.000
_cell.length_b   1.000
_cell.length_c   1.000
_cell.angle_alpha   90.00
_cell.angle_beta   90.00
_cell.angle_gamma   90.00
#
_symmetry.space_group_name_H-M   'P 1'
#
loop_
_entity.id
_entity.type
_entity.pdbx_description
1 polymer ?
#
loop_
_entity_poly.entity_id
_entity_poly.type
_entity_poly.pdbx_seq_one_letter_code
_entity_poly.pdbx_strand_id
1 'polypeptide(L)'
;MAVLEKIRQRTTVLILIIGLALFAFVISGVFTSSGASGLASGSAIGTVNGEEISIEGFRQKLEAAAQRSGTDVTTVELVNQVWNAELRTSLLNGQIENLGISVEGDQIMNFIKNNPTYSQQPEFQDGNGIFSESLFIAALADWKANNPYRYSLWLQDELTIMQSAKEQIYFNLIKGGLGVTLAEGEFDYKLSNDLVDISYVRMPFSAVADTTITVSASEIESYISKNPALFKQEPARDIRLVYFEEKASQEDEESIKASVVSLLSDNEEFNEQTGTTELVAGFLNTTDLAAFLERHSDEAYDTIYRAKNEIITAFKDSIVTLNAGETYGPYKENEAFKVSKLVSKKTNGAVKASHVLIGFVGAERVNPSVTRTKDEARVKATALLAKAKNSNTVFAELARDNSDGPTASRGGDLGFFQDGQMTSKFNDFVFSNSVNAIGLVETEFGFHVIRIDDKQDIFQIATLSRDIAPSEQSINTVFTQATKFEMDVTNSPKEYISIAKEANFDIITVSKLLSMDENLPGLSAQR
;
A
#
# COMPACT_ATOMS: atom_id res chain seq x y z
N MET A 1 9.23 -9.15 34.34
CA MET A 1 9.30 -9.46 32.89
C MET A 1 8.05 -10.12 32.30
N ALA A 2 7.30 -10.95 33.07
CA ALA A 2 6.03 -11.54 32.58
C ALA A 2 4.88 -10.53 32.26
N VAL A 3 4.97 -9.29 32.73
CA VAL A 3 3.95 -8.25 32.46
C VAL A 3 4.15 -7.59 31.10
N LEU A 4 5.39 -7.35 30.71
CA LEU A 4 5.74 -6.76 29.40
C LEU A 4 5.43 -7.70 28.23
N GLU A 5 5.65 -8.99 28.39
CA GLU A 5 5.34 -9.99 27.36
C GLU A 5 3.81 -10.16 27.14
N LYS A 6 3.01 -10.08 28.21
CA LYS A 6 1.55 -10.01 28.12
C LYS A 6 1.04 -8.70 27.48
N ILE A 7 1.78 -7.62 27.62
CA ILE A 7 1.47 -6.34 26.99
C ILE A 7 1.79 -6.43 25.47
N ARG A 8 2.93 -7.02 25.10
CA ARG A 8 3.34 -7.20 23.68
C ARG A 8 2.39 -8.14 22.90
N GLN A 9 1.88 -9.20 23.51
CA GLN A 9 0.86 -10.08 22.89
C GLN A 9 -0.53 -9.41 22.75
N ARG A 10 -0.74 -8.27 23.41
CA ARG A 10 -1.99 -7.51 23.35
C ARG A 10 -1.79 -6.09 22.81
N THR A 11 -0.67 -5.83 22.12
CA THR A 11 -0.33 -4.52 21.58
C THR A 11 -1.43 -4.01 20.64
N THR A 12 -2.00 -4.87 19.81
CA THR A 12 -3.14 -4.54 18.95
C THR A 12 -4.38 -4.12 19.75
N VAL A 13 -4.65 -4.79 20.89
CA VAL A 13 -5.76 -4.45 21.78
C VAL A 13 -5.46 -3.15 22.55
N LEU A 14 -4.20 -2.92 22.90
CA LEU A 14 -3.78 -1.70 23.61
C LEU A 14 -3.83 -0.48 22.69
N ILE A 15 -3.37 -0.61 21.43
CA ILE A 15 -3.47 0.43 20.39
C ILE A 15 -4.94 0.74 20.10
N LEU A 16 -5.79 -0.28 20.04
CA LEU A 16 -7.24 -0.11 19.85
C LEU A 16 -7.90 0.60 21.03
N ILE A 17 -7.49 0.30 22.28
CA ILE A 17 -8.00 0.97 23.48
C ILE A 17 -7.49 2.41 23.56
N ILE A 18 -6.22 2.66 23.25
CA ILE A 18 -5.64 4.03 23.23
C ILE A 18 -6.24 4.84 22.09
N GLY A 19 -6.39 4.25 20.90
CA GLY A 19 -7.09 4.88 19.78
C GLY A 19 -8.55 5.22 20.12
N LEU A 20 -9.26 4.34 20.80
CA LEU A 20 -10.62 4.58 21.28
C LEU A 20 -10.67 5.67 22.36
N ALA A 21 -9.69 5.72 23.26
CA ALA A 21 -9.61 6.74 24.29
C ALA A 21 -9.28 8.13 23.70
N LEU A 22 -8.35 8.20 22.75
CA LEU A 22 -8.03 9.44 22.01
C LEU A 22 -9.20 9.89 21.15
N PHE A 23 -9.88 8.97 20.49
CA PHE A 23 -11.09 9.25 19.72
C PHE A 23 -12.22 9.78 20.61
N ALA A 24 -12.45 9.18 21.77
CA ALA A 24 -13.40 9.68 22.75
C ALA A 24 -13.02 11.08 23.27
N PHE A 25 -11.72 11.36 23.44
CA PHE A 25 -11.22 12.66 23.88
C PHE A 25 -11.38 13.73 22.77
N VAL A 26 -11.07 13.39 21.50
CA VAL A 26 -11.25 14.31 20.36
C VAL A 26 -12.72 14.63 20.13
N ILE A 27 -13.59 13.63 20.17
CA ILE A 27 -15.05 13.85 20.11
C ILE A 27 -15.53 14.70 21.28
N SER A 28 -15.10 14.40 22.50
CA SER A 28 -15.42 15.21 23.68
C SER A 28 -14.95 16.67 23.53
N GLY A 29 -13.73 16.90 22.97
CA GLY A 29 -13.18 18.23 22.73
C GLY A 29 -13.94 19.03 21.66
N VAL A 30 -14.38 18.39 20.59
CA VAL A 30 -15.16 19.01 19.51
C VAL A 30 -16.54 19.45 20.01
N PHE A 31 -17.14 18.68 20.91
CA PHE A 31 -18.48 19.02 21.45
C PHE A 31 -18.44 20.03 22.61
N THR A 32 -17.27 20.24 23.26
CA THR A 32 -17.17 21.21 24.38
C THR A 32 -16.72 22.59 23.97
N SER A 33 -16.16 22.80 22.77
CA SER A 33 -15.57 24.07 22.33
C SER A 33 -16.47 24.99 21.49
N SER A 34 -17.68 24.58 21.14
CA SER A 34 -18.61 25.43 20.40
C SER A 34 -19.91 25.57 21.18
N GLY A 35 -20.22 26.77 21.60
CA GLY A 35 -21.44 27.15 22.34
C GLY A 35 -22.75 26.77 21.63
N ALA A 36 -23.04 25.47 21.60
CA ALA A 36 -24.33 24.93 21.21
C ALA A 36 -25.12 24.57 22.46
N SER A 37 -25.64 25.60 23.14
CA SER A 37 -26.75 25.43 24.08
C SER A 37 -27.99 25.01 23.29
N GLY A 38 -28.25 23.70 23.19
CA GLY A 38 -29.47 23.21 22.55
C GLY A 38 -29.48 21.80 22.01
N LEU A 39 -28.45 20.98 22.21
CA LEU A 39 -28.54 19.56 21.87
C LEU A 39 -28.71 18.74 23.16
N ALA A 40 -29.94 18.37 23.43
CA ALA A 40 -30.31 17.30 24.32
C ALA A 40 -29.48 16.04 23.98
N SER A 41 -29.19 15.20 24.97
CA SER A 41 -28.54 13.89 24.89
C SER A 41 -28.88 13.12 23.60
N GLY A 42 -28.27 13.53 22.49
CA GLY A 42 -28.60 13.04 21.16
C GLY A 42 -27.82 11.77 20.84
N SER A 43 -28.51 10.73 20.45
CA SER A 43 -27.96 9.52 19.85
C SER A 43 -27.47 9.76 18.42
N ALA A 44 -27.56 11.01 17.89
CA ALA A 44 -27.26 11.37 16.51
C ALA A 44 -26.02 12.26 16.37
N ILE A 45 -25.18 11.98 15.37
CA ILE A 45 -24.03 12.81 14.99
C ILE A 45 -24.45 14.01 14.11
N GLY A 46 -25.59 13.91 13.46
CA GLY A 46 -26.15 14.95 12.62
C GLY A 46 -27.51 14.54 12.05
N THR A 47 -28.13 15.47 11.32
CA THR A 47 -29.44 15.23 10.64
C THR A 47 -29.34 15.60 9.17
N VAL A 48 -29.94 14.79 8.30
CA VAL A 48 -30.05 15.02 6.86
C VAL A 48 -31.53 14.99 6.48
N ASN A 49 -32.09 16.13 6.01
CA ASN A 49 -33.51 16.25 5.67
C ASN A 49 -34.47 15.80 6.79
N GLY A 50 -34.06 15.92 8.05
CA GLY A 50 -34.86 15.51 9.21
C GLY A 50 -34.58 14.07 9.68
N GLU A 51 -33.82 13.27 8.96
CA GLU A 51 -33.36 11.96 9.39
C GLU A 51 -32.08 12.06 10.22
N GLU A 52 -32.05 11.38 11.36
CA GLU A 52 -30.91 11.34 12.26
C GLU A 52 -29.88 10.31 11.83
N ILE A 53 -28.61 10.73 11.71
CA ILE A 53 -27.47 9.81 11.54
C ILE A 53 -26.99 9.40 12.93
N SER A 54 -27.18 8.14 13.30
CA SER A 54 -26.80 7.65 14.62
C SER A 54 -25.29 7.63 14.83
N ILE A 55 -24.84 8.03 16.03
CA ILE A 55 -23.42 7.97 16.43
C ILE A 55 -22.89 6.54 16.34
N GLU A 56 -23.66 5.57 16.80
CA GLU A 56 -23.25 4.16 16.82
C GLU A 56 -23.10 3.60 15.39
N GLY A 57 -24.05 3.87 14.49
CA GLY A 57 -23.97 3.45 13.09
C GLY A 57 -22.79 4.10 12.37
N PHE A 58 -22.54 5.38 12.63
CA PHE A 58 -21.39 6.09 12.06
C PHE A 58 -20.07 5.52 12.56
N ARG A 59 -19.96 5.22 13.87
CA ARG A 59 -18.76 4.62 14.47
C ARG A 59 -18.44 3.26 13.86
N GLN A 60 -19.43 2.38 13.70
CA GLN A 60 -19.25 1.07 13.08
C GLN A 60 -18.73 1.17 11.64
N LYS A 61 -19.26 2.13 10.87
CA LYS A 61 -18.80 2.39 9.50
C LYS A 61 -17.37 2.93 9.46
N LEU A 62 -17.03 3.81 10.41
CA LEU A 62 -15.68 4.35 10.55
C LEU A 62 -14.67 3.26 10.93
N GLU A 63 -15.01 2.39 11.87
CA GLU A 63 -14.17 1.24 12.25
C GLU A 63 -13.95 0.28 11.07
N ALA A 64 -15.01 -0.01 10.31
CA ALA A 64 -14.91 -0.84 9.13
C ALA A 64 -14.08 -0.19 8.01
N ALA A 65 -14.16 1.13 7.85
CA ALA A 65 -13.35 1.87 6.90
C ALA A 65 -11.88 1.90 7.33
N ALA A 66 -11.59 2.11 8.62
CA ALA A 66 -10.23 2.10 9.18
C ALA A 66 -9.53 0.75 8.96
N GLN A 67 -10.24 -0.37 9.13
CA GLN A 67 -9.68 -1.71 8.87
C GLN A 67 -9.31 -1.96 7.41
N ARG A 68 -9.94 -1.24 6.48
CA ARG A 68 -9.69 -1.39 5.02
C ARG A 68 -8.63 -0.44 4.48
N SER A 69 -8.42 0.70 5.12
CA SER A 69 -7.61 1.81 4.58
C SER A 69 -6.11 1.69 4.87
N GLY A 70 -5.66 0.74 5.70
CA GLY A 70 -4.25 0.67 6.11
C GLY A 70 -3.80 1.85 6.96
N THR A 71 -2.49 2.06 7.08
CA THR A 71 -1.87 3.07 7.97
C THR A 71 -1.69 4.45 7.35
N ASP A 72 -2.01 4.63 6.07
CA ASP A 72 -1.64 5.83 5.30
C ASP A 72 -2.74 6.92 5.24
N VAL A 73 -3.92 6.66 5.83
CA VAL A 73 -5.06 7.59 5.81
C VAL A 73 -5.23 8.24 7.18
N THR A 74 -5.29 9.57 7.22
CA THR A 74 -5.51 10.31 8.48
C THR A 74 -6.92 10.08 9.03
N THR A 75 -7.08 10.17 10.35
CA THR A 75 -8.36 9.95 11.04
C THR A 75 -9.44 10.93 10.54
N VAL A 76 -9.08 12.20 10.31
CA VAL A 76 -10.05 13.22 9.84
C VAL A 76 -10.44 12.97 8.38
N GLU A 77 -9.49 12.57 7.54
CA GLU A 77 -9.80 12.21 6.15
C GLU A 77 -10.76 11.03 6.09
N LEU A 78 -10.54 10.02 6.92
CA LEU A 78 -11.42 8.86 7.04
C LEU A 78 -12.82 9.25 7.54
N VAL A 79 -12.89 10.10 8.58
CA VAL A 79 -14.15 10.66 9.09
C VAL A 79 -14.90 11.42 7.99
N ASN A 80 -14.19 12.26 7.23
CA ASN A 80 -14.79 13.01 6.13
C ASN A 80 -15.27 12.09 4.99
N GLN A 81 -14.53 11.04 4.66
CA GLN A 81 -14.95 10.06 3.66
C GLN A 81 -16.24 9.34 4.10
N VAL A 82 -16.27 8.83 5.33
CA VAL A 82 -17.45 8.15 5.88
C VAL A 82 -18.63 9.10 6.00
N TRP A 83 -18.41 10.34 6.45
CA TRP A 83 -19.45 11.37 6.54
C TRP A 83 -20.05 11.70 5.17
N ASN A 84 -19.23 11.93 4.17
CA ASN A 84 -19.70 12.22 2.81
C ASN A 84 -20.46 11.03 2.20
N ALA A 85 -20.04 9.80 2.50
CA ALA A 85 -20.76 8.60 2.10
C ALA A 85 -22.13 8.51 2.77
N GLU A 86 -22.23 8.82 4.08
CA GLU A 86 -23.49 8.87 4.80
C GLU A 86 -24.45 9.94 4.25
N LEU A 87 -23.94 11.16 4.04
CA LEU A 87 -24.71 12.24 3.43
C LEU A 87 -25.28 11.83 2.08
N ARG A 88 -24.43 11.24 1.23
CA ARG A 88 -24.86 10.78 -0.10
C ARG A 88 -25.94 9.70 0.01
N THR A 89 -25.73 8.71 0.87
CA THR A 89 -26.65 7.59 1.06
C THR A 89 -28.00 8.09 1.59
N SER A 90 -28.02 8.96 2.60
CA SER A 90 -29.25 9.50 3.18
C SER A 90 -30.02 10.36 2.16
N LEU A 91 -29.31 11.23 1.40
CA LEU A 91 -29.93 12.05 0.35
C LEU A 91 -30.54 11.20 -0.77
N LEU A 92 -29.82 10.15 -1.22
CA LEU A 92 -30.31 9.25 -2.27
C LEU A 92 -31.48 8.40 -1.78
N ASN A 93 -31.41 7.88 -0.55
CA ASN A 93 -32.50 7.09 0.03
C ASN A 93 -33.80 7.90 0.12
N GLY A 94 -33.72 9.14 0.57
CA GLY A 94 -34.88 10.00 0.60
C GLY A 94 -35.51 10.21 -0.79
N GLN A 95 -34.71 10.32 -1.86
CA GLN A 95 -35.22 10.42 -3.24
C GLN A 95 -35.79 9.09 -3.74
N ILE A 96 -35.12 7.98 -3.44
CA ILE A 96 -35.52 6.62 -3.82
C ILE A 96 -36.87 6.28 -3.18
N GLU A 97 -37.07 6.60 -1.89
CA GLU A 97 -38.30 6.38 -1.14
C GLU A 97 -39.46 7.27 -1.67
N ASN A 98 -39.18 8.54 -1.93
CA ASN A 98 -40.17 9.46 -2.49
C ASN A 98 -40.67 9.01 -3.88
N LEU A 99 -39.85 8.34 -4.66
CA LEU A 99 -40.18 7.78 -5.97
C LEU A 99 -40.80 6.38 -5.87
N GLY A 100 -40.85 5.78 -4.69
CA GLY A 100 -41.36 4.41 -4.49
C GLY A 100 -40.51 3.33 -5.17
N ILE A 101 -39.20 3.56 -5.33
CA ILE A 101 -38.31 2.60 -5.94
C ILE A 101 -38.05 1.45 -4.95
N SER A 102 -38.50 0.25 -5.30
CA SER A 102 -38.24 -1.01 -4.60
C SER A 102 -37.42 -1.93 -5.49
N VAL A 103 -36.72 -2.87 -4.86
CA VAL A 103 -35.93 -3.91 -5.56
C VAL A 103 -36.38 -5.26 -5.05
N GLU A 104 -36.77 -6.13 -5.98
CA GLU A 104 -37.20 -7.49 -5.68
C GLU A 104 -36.13 -8.53 -6.04
N GLY A 105 -36.34 -9.80 -5.66
CA GLY A 105 -35.33 -10.85 -5.75
C GLY A 105 -34.77 -11.10 -7.15
N ASP A 106 -35.60 -10.98 -8.18
CA ASP A 106 -35.21 -11.13 -9.59
C ASP A 106 -34.31 -9.97 -10.08
N GLN A 107 -34.56 -8.77 -9.58
CA GLN A 107 -33.71 -7.60 -9.88
C GLN A 107 -32.36 -7.69 -9.16
N ILE A 108 -32.34 -8.17 -7.92
CA ILE A 108 -31.12 -8.47 -7.18
C ILE A 108 -30.29 -9.53 -7.93
N MET A 109 -30.95 -10.60 -8.37
CA MET A 109 -30.29 -11.67 -9.13
C MET A 109 -29.70 -11.16 -10.45
N ASN A 110 -30.43 -10.27 -11.15
CA ASN A 110 -29.92 -9.65 -12.37
C ASN A 110 -28.72 -8.74 -12.09
N PHE A 111 -28.71 -8.03 -10.96
CA PHE A 111 -27.57 -7.23 -10.53
C PHE A 111 -26.34 -8.13 -10.26
N ILE A 112 -26.53 -9.23 -9.51
CA ILE A 112 -25.47 -10.21 -9.20
C ILE A 112 -24.88 -10.81 -10.47
N LYS A 113 -25.73 -11.24 -11.40
CA LYS A 113 -25.33 -11.81 -12.69
C LYS A 113 -24.47 -10.86 -13.53
N ASN A 114 -24.76 -9.57 -13.48
CA ASN A 114 -24.03 -8.55 -14.26
C ASN A 114 -22.84 -7.93 -13.48
N ASN A 115 -22.64 -8.28 -12.21
CA ASN A 115 -21.53 -7.79 -11.41
C ASN A 115 -20.36 -8.78 -11.45
N PRO A 116 -19.18 -8.37 -12.01
CA PRO A 116 -18.00 -9.23 -12.12
C PRO A 116 -17.54 -9.85 -10.79
N THR A 117 -17.76 -9.15 -9.66
CA THR A 117 -17.38 -9.64 -8.32
C THR A 117 -18.03 -10.98 -7.98
N TYR A 118 -19.24 -11.22 -8.49
CA TYR A 118 -19.98 -12.46 -8.28
C TYR A 118 -19.96 -13.35 -9.52
N SER A 119 -20.21 -12.78 -10.70
CA SER A 119 -20.36 -13.57 -11.92
C SER A 119 -19.08 -14.24 -12.40
N GLN A 120 -17.90 -13.74 -11.98
CA GLN A 120 -16.61 -14.35 -12.34
C GLN A 120 -16.09 -15.34 -11.30
N GLN A 121 -16.82 -15.59 -10.21
CA GLN A 121 -16.39 -16.59 -9.22
C GLN A 121 -16.63 -18.02 -9.77
N PRO A 122 -15.60 -18.86 -9.79
CA PRO A 122 -15.72 -20.21 -10.38
C PRO A 122 -16.80 -21.08 -9.73
N GLU A 123 -17.10 -20.87 -8.46
CA GLU A 123 -18.13 -21.62 -7.71
C GLU A 123 -19.56 -21.30 -8.17
N PHE A 124 -19.76 -20.18 -8.88
CA PHE A 124 -21.06 -19.76 -9.42
C PHE A 124 -21.16 -19.92 -10.93
N GLN A 125 -20.16 -20.52 -11.57
CA GLN A 125 -20.11 -20.71 -13.01
C GLN A 125 -20.42 -22.17 -13.40
N ASP A 126 -21.11 -22.33 -14.51
CA ASP A 126 -21.30 -23.64 -15.13
C ASP A 126 -20.03 -24.14 -15.83
N GLY A 127 -20.07 -25.35 -16.40
CA GLY A 127 -18.95 -25.96 -17.12
C GLY A 127 -18.43 -25.13 -18.33
N ASN A 128 -19.16 -24.09 -18.75
CA ASN A 128 -18.79 -23.20 -19.85
C ASN A 128 -18.25 -21.83 -19.34
N GLY A 129 -18.12 -21.66 -18.03
CA GLY A 129 -17.66 -20.41 -17.42
C GLY A 129 -18.74 -19.32 -17.37
N ILE A 130 -20.02 -19.67 -17.52
CA ILE A 130 -21.15 -18.73 -17.47
C ILE A 130 -21.80 -18.80 -16.09
N PHE A 131 -22.13 -17.64 -15.51
CA PHE A 131 -22.82 -17.56 -14.23
C PHE A 131 -24.12 -18.37 -14.24
N SER A 132 -24.27 -19.22 -13.23
CA SER A 132 -25.45 -20.07 -13.04
C SER A 132 -26.18 -19.68 -11.75
N GLU A 133 -27.40 -19.19 -11.90
CA GLU A 133 -28.27 -18.84 -10.79
C GLU A 133 -28.55 -20.04 -9.86
N SER A 134 -28.71 -21.25 -10.43
CA SER A 134 -28.94 -22.45 -9.64
C SER A 134 -27.74 -22.83 -8.77
N LEU A 135 -26.51 -22.67 -9.27
CA LEU A 135 -25.29 -22.90 -8.48
C LEU A 135 -25.13 -21.86 -7.38
N PHE A 136 -25.44 -20.59 -7.68
CA PHE A 136 -25.42 -19.54 -6.70
C PHE A 136 -26.41 -19.77 -5.55
N ILE A 137 -27.67 -20.11 -5.87
CA ILE A 137 -28.70 -20.45 -4.87
C ILE A 137 -28.30 -21.69 -4.04
N ALA A 138 -27.72 -22.71 -4.70
CA ALA A 138 -27.24 -23.91 -4.01
C ALA A 138 -26.09 -23.58 -3.05
N ALA A 139 -25.15 -22.71 -3.45
CA ALA A 139 -24.07 -22.24 -2.58
C ALA A 139 -24.58 -21.47 -1.36
N LEU A 140 -25.57 -20.59 -1.54
CA LEU A 140 -26.20 -19.89 -0.41
C LEU A 140 -26.90 -20.86 0.57
N ALA A 141 -27.57 -21.87 0.05
CA ALA A 141 -28.21 -22.90 0.87
C ALA A 141 -27.17 -23.72 1.66
N ASP A 142 -26.06 -24.06 1.03
CA ASP A 142 -24.94 -24.75 1.68
C ASP A 142 -24.29 -23.88 2.76
N TRP A 143 -24.01 -22.61 2.49
CA TRP A 143 -23.46 -21.69 3.49
C TRP A 143 -24.37 -21.54 4.69
N LYS A 144 -25.67 -21.41 4.44
CA LYS A 144 -26.66 -21.32 5.52
C LYS A 144 -26.65 -22.56 6.42
N ALA A 145 -26.46 -23.75 5.84
CA ALA A 145 -26.47 -25.01 6.58
C ALA A 145 -25.12 -25.32 7.24
N ASN A 146 -24.01 -25.10 6.54
CA ASN A 146 -22.70 -25.64 6.87
C ASN A 146 -21.63 -24.58 7.21
N ASN A 147 -21.87 -23.30 6.85
CA ASN A 147 -20.93 -22.20 7.12
C ASN A 147 -21.67 -20.91 7.54
N PRO A 148 -22.19 -20.84 8.80
CA PRO A 148 -22.95 -19.69 9.28
C PRO A 148 -22.20 -18.36 9.22
N TYR A 149 -20.87 -18.39 9.36
CA TYR A 149 -20.03 -17.19 9.25
C TYR A 149 -20.08 -16.63 7.82
N ARG A 150 -19.84 -17.46 6.81
CA ARG A 150 -19.91 -17.04 5.40
C ARG A 150 -21.33 -16.58 5.00
N TYR A 151 -22.35 -17.22 5.54
CA TYR A 151 -23.73 -16.81 5.34
C TYR A 151 -24.03 -15.44 5.98
N SER A 152 -23.46 -15.15 7.16
CA SER A 152 -23.63 -13.84 7.79
C SER A 152 -22.95 -12.70 7.00
N LEU A 153 -21.81 -12.98 6.37
CA LEU A 153 -21.16 -12.03 5.44
C LEU A 153 -22.03 -11.77 4.20
N TRP A 154 -22.61 -12.84 3.66
CA TRP A 154 -23.54 -12.71 2.53
C TRP A 154 -24.75 -11.82 2.86
N LEU A 155 -25.34 -11.94 4.04
CA LEU A 155 -26.46 -11.09 4.43
C LEU A 155 -26.10 -9.59 4.46
N GLN A 156 -24.88 -9.26 4.80
CA GLN A 156 -24.37 -7.87 4.73
C GLN A 156 -24.14 -7.43 3.27
N ASP A 157 -23.58 -8.33 2.46
CA ASP A 157 -23.40 -8.08 1.03
C ASP A 157 -24.75 -7.91 0.32
N GLU A 158 -25.76 -8.70 0.64
CA GLU A 158 -27.11 -8.59 0.10
C GLU A 158 -27.71 -7.21 0.34
N LEU A 159 -27.58 -6.67 1.55
CA LEU A 159 -28.05 -5.31 1.85
C LEU A 159 -27.31 -4.25 1.00
N THR A 160 -26.02 -4.43 0.81
CA THR A 160 -25.21 -3.52 -0.03
C THR A 160 -25.60 -3.62 -1.50
N ILE A 161 -25.88 -4.84 -1.99
CA ILE A 161 -26.36 -5.10 -3.35
C ILE A 161 -27.74 -4.45 -3.56
N MET A 162 -28.67 -4.62 -2.61
CA MET A 162 -29.98 -4.00 -2.66
C MET A 162 -29.90 -2.48 -2.76
N GLN A 163 -29.03 -1.87 -1.95
CA GLN A 163 -28.80 -0.43 -1.99
C GLN A 163 -28.22 0.01 -3.34
N SER A 164 -27.21 -0.68 -3.83
CA SER A 164 -26.59 -0.39 -5.12
C SER A 164 -27.57 -0.56 -6.29
N ALA A 165 -28.43 -1.56 -6.24
CA ALA A 165 -29.45 -1.78 -7.25
C ALA A 165 -30.52 -0.67 -7.25
N LYS A 166 -30.96 -0.21 -6.07
CA LYS A 166 -31.88 0.95 -5.95
C LYS A 166 -31.26 2.22 -6.55
N GLU A 167 -30.00 2.50 -6.21
CA GLU A 167 -29.27 3.64 -6.76
C GLU A 167 -29.14 3.54 -8.29
N GLN A 168 -28.83 2.37 -8.81
CA GLN A 168 -28.73 2.13 -10.25
C GLN A 168 -30.06 2.37 -10.96
N ILE A 169 -31.17 1.89 -10.40
CA ILE A 169 -32.53 2.16 -10.94
C ILE A 169 -32.80 3.66 -10.94
N TYR A 170 -32.54 4.36 -9.84
CA TYR A 170 -32.71 5.80 -9.74
C TYR A 170 -31.95 6.55 -10.83
N PHE A 171 -30.64 6.26 -11.00
CA PHE A 171 -29.83 6.90 -12.03
C PHE A 171 -30.21 6.49 -13.44
N ASN A 172 -30.68 5.26 -13.65
CA ASN A 172 -31.19 4.83 -14.96
C ASN A 172 -32.49 5.55 -15.33
N LEU A 173 -33.38 5.82 -14.38
CA LEU A 173 -34.57 6.64 -14.60
C LEU A 173 -34.22 8.07 -15.00
N ILE A 174 -33.24 8.68 -14.33
CA ILE A 174 -32.73 10.02 -14.71
C ILE A 174 -32.14 9.97 -16.12
N LYS A 175 -31.25 9.00 -16.40
CA LYS A 175 -30.63 8.84 -17.73
C LYS A 175 -31.67 8.59 -18.82
N GLY A 176 -32.69 7.79 -18.53
CA GLY A 176 -33.79 7.51 -19.46
C GLY A 176 -34.66 8.74 -19.76
N GLY A 177 -34.72 9.68 -18.80
CA GLY A 177 -35.38 10.97 -19.00
C GLY A 177 -34.57 12.03 -19.76
N LEU A 178 -33.25 11.82 -19.82
CA LEU A 178 -32.31 12.68 -20.56
C LEU A 178 -32.19 12.19 -22.00
N GLY A 179 -33.22 12.43 -22.80
CA GLY A 179 -33.18 12.13 -24.22
C GLY A 179 -32.31 13.14 -24.96
N VAL A 180 -31.40 12.66 -25.82
CA VAL A 180 -30.66 13.51 -26.76
C VAL A 180 -31.33 13.41 -28.11
N THR A 181 -31.69 14.55 -28.70
CA THR A 181 -32.30 14.59 -30.02
C THR A 181 -31.25 14.36 -31.12
N LEU A 182 -31.68 13.90 -32.30
CA LEU A 182 -30.80 13.78 -33.46
C LEU A 182 -30.15 15.11 -33.83
N ALA A 183 -30.86 16.22 -33.64
CA ALA A 183 -30.35 17.56 -33.90
C ALA A 183 -29.23 17.98 -32.95
N GLU A 184 -29.34 17.62 -31.66
CA GLU A 184 -28.28 17.84 -30.68
C GLU A 184 -27.05 16.98 -30.98
N GLY A 185 -27.24 15.70 -31.33
CA GLY A 185 -26.15 14.83 -31.77
C GLY A 185 -25.44 15.31 -33.02
N GLU A 186 -26.18 15.83 -34.02
CA GLU A 186 -25.62 16.44 -35.21
C GLU A 186 -24.84 17.72 -34.89
N PHE A 187 -25.37 18.54 -33.97
CA PHE A 187 -24.70 19.76 -33.51
C PHE A 187 -23.39 19.45 -32.79
N ASP A 188 -23.41 18.49 -31.87
CA ASP A 188 -22.22 18.06 -31.15
C ASP A 188 -21.16 17.45 -32.06
N TYR A 189 -21.60 16.63 -33.04
CA TYR A 189 -20.71 16.10 -34.06
C TYR A 189 -20.04 17.22 -34.92
N LYS A 190 -20.82 18.23 -35.33
CA LYS A 190 -20.28 19.38 -36.06
C LYS A 190 -19.30 20.18 -35.21
N LEU A 191 -19.65 20.48 -33.94
CA LEU A 191 -18.76 21.17 -33.01
C LEU A 191 -17.42 20.46 -32.83
N SER A 192 -17.44 19.12 -32.83
CA SER A 192 -16.24 18.30 -32.59
C SER A 192 -15.40 18.07 -33.85
N ASN A 193 -16.01 18.15 -35.03
CA ASN A 193 -15.37 17.77 -36.32
C ASN A 193 -15.23 18.90 -37.32
N ASP A 194 -15.97 20.00 -37.16
CA ASP A 194 -15.83 21.15 -38.06
C ASP A 194 -14.49 21.86 -37.82
N LEU A 195 -13.78 22.09 -38.90
CA LEU A 195 -12.52 22.82 -38.88
C LEU A 195 -12.80 24.26 -39.32
N VAL A 196 -12.26 25.20 -38.59
CA VAL A 196 -12.40 26.63 -38.87
C VAL A 196 -11.01 27.23 -39.08
N ASP A 197 -10.80 27.87 -40.22
CA ASP A 197 -9.61 28.66 -40.46
C ASP A 197 -9.79 30.05 -39.83
N ILE A 198 -8.89 30.41 -38.93
CA ILE A 198 -8.91 31.70 -38.26
C ILE A 198 -7.64 32.50 -38.55
N SER A 199 -7.81 33.79 -38.77
CA SER A 199 -6.70 34.74 -38.74
C SER A 199 -6.85 35.61 -37.48
N TYR A 200 -5.80 35.72 -36.68
CA TYR A 200 -5.85 36.50 -35.44
C TYR A 200 -4.60 37.33 -35.23
N VAL A 201 -4.75 38.42 -34.54
CA VAL A 201 -3.65 39.23 -34.05
C VAL A 201 -3.52 39.00 -32.54
N ARG A 202 -2.38 38.51 -32.11
CA ARG A 202 -2.10 38.31 -30.69
C ARG A 202 -1.49 39.59 -30.10
N MET A 203 -2.22 40.20 -29.17
CA MET A 203 -1.68 41.24 -28.29
C MET A 203 -1.50 40.65 -26.89
N PRO A 204 -0.27 40.33 -26.49
CA PRO A 204 -0.03 39.81 -25.13
C PRO A 204 -0.23 40.94 -24.10
N PHE A 205 -0.82 40.62 -22.95
CA PHE A 205 -0.95 41.60 -21.86
C PHE A 205 0.42 42.17 -21.41
N SER A 206 1.48 41.41 -21.57
CA SER A 206 2.86 41.85 -21.32
C SER A 206 3.35 42.98 -22.22
N ALA A 207 2.60 43.33 -23.30
CA ALA A 207 2.88 44.53 -24.10
C ALA A 207 2.59 45.82 -23.35
N VAL A 208 1.77 45.76 -22.30
CA VAL A 208 1.56 46.89 -21.36
C VAL A 208 2.39 46.62 -20.12
N ALA A 209 3.34 47.47 -19.85
CA ALA A 209 4.20 47.32 -18.67
C ALA A 209 3.38 47.54 -17.40
N ASP A 210 3.44 46.65 -16.42
CA ASP A 210 2.74 46.73 -15.12
C ASP A 210 3.03 48.08 -14.39
N THR A 211 4.22 48.63 -14.61
CA THR A 211 4.62 49.92 -14.05
C THR A 211 3.81 51.11 -14.58
N THR A 212 3.08 50.93 -15.70
CA THR A 212 2.20 51.96 -16.26
C THR A 212 0.78 51.91 -15.73
N ILE A 213 0.43 50.85 -14.99
CA ILE A 213 -0.88 50.65 -14.44
C ILE A 213 -0.87 50.99 -12.95
N THR A 214 -1.69 51.94 -12.56
CA THR A 214 -1.86 52.31 -11.14
C THR A 214 -3.28 51.91 -10.72
N VAL A 215 -3.38 50.98 -9.78
CA VAL A 215 -4.68 50.57 -9.21
C VAL A 215 -4.84 51.25 -7.86
N SER A 216 -5.92 51.98 -7.69
CA SER A 216 -6.25 52.66 -6.43
C SER A 216 -6.87 51.68 -5.41
N ALA A 217 -6.72 52.01 -4.12
CA ALA A 217 -7.33 51.20 -3.04
C ALA A 217 -8.87 51.10 -3.22
N SER A 218 -9.54 52.12 -3.70
CA SER A 218 -10.97 52.12 -3.93
C SER A 218 -11.41 51.17 -5.07
N GLU A 219 -10.56 51.01 -6.09
CA GLU A 219 -10.82 50.03 -7.17
C GLU A 219 -10.67 48.60 -6.67
N ILE A 220 -9.67 48.36 -5.81
CA ILE A 220 -9.48 47.05 -5.18
C ILE A 220 -10.67 46.74 -4.27
N GLU A 221 -11.10 47.63 -3.41
CA GLU A 221 -12.28 47.47 -2.54
C GLU A 221 -13.58 47.23 -3.35
N SER A 222 -13.74 47.99 -4.44
CA SER A 222 -14.90 47.80 -5.35
C SER A 222 -14.87 46.41 -6.01
N TYR A 223 -13.71 45.95 -6.43
CA TYR A 223 -13.56 44.62 -7.05
C TYR A 223 -13.84 43.48 -6.04
N ILE A 224 -13.31 43.58 -4.82
CA ILE A 224 -13.56 42.63 -3.73
C ILE A 224 -15.08 42.61 -3.40
N SER A 225 -15.70 43.76 -3.28
CA SER A 225 -17.12 43.89 -2.97
C SER A 225 -18.03 43.28 -4.04
N LYS A 226 -17.63 43.37 -5.31
CA LYS A 226 -18.37 42.80 -6.43
C LYS A 226 -18.14 41.29 -6.60
N ASN A 227 -17.07 40.76 -6.04
CA ASN A 227 -16.67 39.35 -6.18
C ASN A 227 -16.45 38.68 -4.81
N PRO A 228 -17.38 38.76 -3.84
CA PRO A 228 -17.15 38.31 -2.47
C PRO A 228 -16.83 36.80 -2.38
N ALA A 229 -17.36 36.00 -3.29
CA ALA A 229 -17.12 34.55 -3.32
C ALA A 229 -15.65 34.20 -3.60
N LEU A 230 -14.91 35.04 -4.36
CA LEU A 230 -13.49 34.83 -4.68
C LEU A 230 -12.57 35.18 -3.50
N PHE A 231 -13.04 36.03 -2.58
CA PHE A 231 -12.25 36.55 -1.49
C PHE A 231 -12.69 36.06 -0.11
N LYS A 232 -13.74 35.21 -0.07
CA LYS A 232 -14.17 34.57 1.17
C LYS A 232 -13.06 33.66 1.67
N GLN A 233 -12.56 33.92 2.87
CA GLN A 233 -11.59 33.07 3.55
C GLN A 233 -12.25 32.38 4.73
N GLU A 234 -11.88 31.13 4.97
CA GLU A 234 -12.26 30.44 6.19
C GLU A 234 -11.46 31.00 7.38
N PRO A 235 -12.02 30.91 8.60
CA PRO A 235 -11.29 31.28 9.81
C PRO A 235 -9.97 30.52 9.93
N ALA A 236 -8.89 31.23 10.00
CA ALA A 236 -7.55 30.66 10.12
C ALA A 236 -6.79 31.32 11.28
N ARG A 237 -5.69 30.71 11.68
CA ARG A 237 -4.76 31.21 12.69
C ARG A 237 -3.34 31.22 12.11
N ASP A 238 -2.59 32.29 12.44
CA ASP A 238 -1.14 32.27 12.32
C ASP A 238 -0.57 31.89 13.67
N ILE A 239 0.23 30.83 13.72
CA ILE A 239 0.84 30.35 14.95
C ILE A 239 2.36 30.36 14.85
N ARG A 240 3.00 30.48 15.99
CA ARG A 240 4.44 30.24 16.14
C ARG A 240 4.61 29.14 17.16
N LEU A 241 5.47 28.18 16.85
CA LEU A 241 5.74 27.06 17.74
C LEU A 241 7.25 26.81 17.84
N VAL A 242 7.65 26.24 18.95
CA VAL A 242 8.94 25.59 19.15
C VAL A 242 8.67 24.11 19.21
N TYR A 243 9.43 23.34 18.45
CA TYR A 243 9.28 21.89 18.39
C TYR A 243 10.40 21.22 19.19
N PHE A 244 10.04 20.35 20.10
CA PHE A 244 10.95 19.54 20.90
C PHE A 244 10.94 18.12 20.35
N GLU A 245 12.01 17.75 19.67
CA GLU A 245 12.11 16.44 19.03
C GLU A 245 12.75 15.44 20.00
N GLU A 246 12.09 14.31 20.20
CA GLU A 246 12.63 13.19 20.97
C GLU A 246 13.61 12.39 20.10
N LYS A 247 14.84 12.86 20.01
CA LYS A 247 15.95 12.18 19.34
C LYS A 247 16.84 11.44 20.30
N ALA A 248 17.37 10.32 19.80
CA ALA A 248 18.43 9.62 20.51
C ALA A 248 19.65 10.53 20.69
N SER A 249 20.18 10.58 21.91
CA SER A 249 21.44 11.26 22.23
C SER A 249 22.64 10.46 21.73
N GLN A 250 23.81 11.08 21.72
CA GLN A 250 25.05 10.36 21.41
C GLN A 250 25.30 9.21 22.40
N GLU A 251 24.93 9.40 23.68
CA GLU A 251 25.03 8.36 24.72
C GLU A 251 24.09 7.18 24.42
N ASP A 252 22.88 7.46 23.91
CA ASP A 252 21.94 6.41 23.47
C ASP A 252 22.51 5.64 22.29
N GLU A 253 23.06 6.31 21.29
CA GLU A 253 23.68 5.67 20.13
C GLU A 253 24.86 4.76 20.56
N GLU A 254 25.72 5.24 21.46
CA GLU A 254 26.86 4.46 21.99
C GLU A 254 26.37 3.25 22.80
N SER A 255 25.31 3.42 23.60
CA SER A 255 24.69 2.34 24.38
C SER A 255 24.07 1.27 23.50
N ILE A 256 23.31 1.67 22.45
CA ILE A 256 22.71 0.74 21.51
C ILE A 256 23.79 -0.02 20.71
N LYS A 257 24.81 0.71 20.26
CA LYS A 257 25.98 0.09 19.60
C LYS A 257 26.66 -0.94 20.49
N ALA A 258 26.87 -0.60 21.76
CA ALA A 258 27.47 -1.50 22.76
C ALA A 258 26.58 -2.72 23.00
N SER A 259 25.26 -2.54 23.05
CA SER A 259 24.27 -3.63 23.12
C SER A 259 24.38 -4.57 21.90
N VAL A 260 24.48 -4.04 20.69
CA VAL A 260 24.67 -4.86 19.47
C VAL A 260 25.99 -5.64 19.55
N VAL A 261 27.06 -5.01 20.00
CA VAL A 261 28.37 -5.68 20.14
C VAL A 261 28.30 -6.79 21.20
N SER A 262 27.59 -6.58 22.33
CA SER A 262 27.45 -7.60 23.36
C SER A 262 26.69 -8.83 22.87
N LEU A 263 25.71 -8.66 21.96
CA LEU A 263 24.94 -9.76 21.38
C LEU A 263 25.74 -10.61 20.37
N LEU A 264 26.94 -10.18 19.97
CA LEU A 264 27.77 -10.94 19.03
C LEU A 264 28.40 -12.19 19.68
N SER A 265 28.81 -12.08 20.93
CA SER A 265 29.48 -13.14 21.67
C SER A 265 28.51 -13.92 22.55
N ASP A 266 28.90 -15.11 22.94
CA ASP A 266 28.15 -15.91 23.91
C ASP A 266 28.07 -15.18 25.24
N ASN A 267 26.87 -15.15 25.85
CA ASN A 267 26.59 -14.48 27.10
C ASN A 267 25.92 -15.44 28.09
N GLU A 268 26.17 -15.19 29.39
CA GLU A 268 25.46 -15.89 30.45
C GLU A 268 24.11 -15.20 30.68
N GLU A 269 23.02 -15.94 30.48
CA GLU A 269 21.65 -15.48 30.78
C GLU A 269 21.04 -16.28 31.92
N PHE A 270 20.37 -15.59 32.83
CA PHE A 270 19.62 -16.24 33.91
C PHE A 270 18.27 -16.74 33.37
N ASN A 271 18.09 -18.05 33.41
CA ASN A 271 16.84 -18.69 33.03
C ASN A 271 15.88 -18.72 34.24
N GLU A 272 14.85 -17.89 34.24
CA GLU A 272 13.86 -17.80 35.33
C GLU A 272 13.06 -19.09 35.53
N GLN A 273 12.94 -19.94 34.50
CA GLN A 273 12.18 -21.19 34.58
C GLN A 273 12.98 -22.29 35.31
N THR A 274 14.29 -22.34 35.07
CA THR A 274 15.19 -23.34 35.67
C THR A 274 15.87 -22.81 36.93
N GLY A 275 15.91 -21.50 37.14
CA GLY A 275 16.62 -20.85 38.26
C GLY A 275 18.14 -20.92 38.11
N THR A 276 18.66 -21.22 36.94
CA THR A 276 20.08 -21.39 36.64
C THR A 276 20.57 -20.38 35.61
N THR A 277 21.86 -20.03 35.68
CA THR A 277 22.52 -19.26 34.64
C THR A 277 22.99 -20.22 33.56
N GLU A 278 22.57 -19.97 32.35
CA GLU A 278 22.90 -20.76 31.15
C GLU A 278 23.72 -19.93 30.16
N LEU A 279 24.70 -20.55 29.50
CA LEU A 279 25.44 -19.91 28.42
C LEU A 279 24.60 -19.91 27.16
N VAL A 280 24.19 -18.72 26.71
CA VAL A 280 23.42 -18.52 25.48
C VAL A 280 24.36 -18.10 24.35
N ALA A 281 24.29 -18.82 23.23
CA ALA A 281 25.12 -18.54 22.08
C ALA A 281 24.79 -17.16 21.48
N GLY A 282 25.80 -16.34 21.25
CA GLY A 282 25.66 -15.05 20.58
C GLY A 282 25.49 -15.19 19.07
N PHE A 283 25.28 -14.06 18.38
CA PHE A 283 25.02 -14.02 16.94
C PHE A 283 26.11 -14.69 16.09
N LEU A 284 27.36 -14.66 16.54
CA LEU A 284 28.46 -15.31 15.83
C LEU A 284 28.35 -16.84 15.89
N ASN A 285 27.89 -17.40 17.01
CA ASN A 285 27.97 -18.81 17.33
C ASN A 285 26.62 -19.54 17.30
N THR A 286 25.50 -18.80 17.28
CA THR A 286 24.17 -19.42 17.26
C THR A 286 23.95 -20.29 16.04
N THR A 287 23.36 -21.46 16.25
CA THR A 287 22.93 -22.39 15.20
C THR A 287 21.48 -22.15 14.77
N ASP A 288 20.69 -21.48 15.62
CA ASP A 288 19.31 -21.09 15.32
C ASP A 288 19.20 -19.56 15.16
N LEU A 289 19.56 -19.11 13.96
CA LEU A 289 19.51 -17.69 13.60
C LEU A 289 18.09 -17.13 13.65
N ALA A 290 17.07 -17.93 13.35
CA ALA A 290 15.70 -17.47 13.34
C ALA A 290 15.22 -17.13 14.77
N ALA A 291 15.37 -18.06 15.70
CA ALA A 291 15.01 -17.83 17.10
C ALA A 291 15.85 -16.72 17.76
N PHE A 292 17.15 -16.63 17.38
CA PHE A 292 18.01 -15.57 17.88
C PHE A 292 17.56 -14.18 17.40
N LEU A 293 17.29 -14.01 16.10
CA LEU A 293 16.90 -12.72 15.53
C LEU A 293 15.48 -12.34 15.93
N GLU A 294 14.56 -13.29 16.07
CA GLU A 294 13.21 -13.02 16.60
C GLU A 294 13.27 -12.42 18.02
N ARG A 295 14.26 -12.84 18.84
CA ARG A 295 14.41 -12.35 20.21
C ARG A 295 15.18 -11.04 20.32
N HIS A 296 16.18 -10.83 19.47
CA HIS A 296 17.18 -9.78 19.66
C HIS A 296 17.26 -8.73 18.55
N SER A 297 16.57 -8.93 17.41
CA SER A 297 16.59 -8.02 16.27
C SER A 297 15.25 -7.29 16.12
N ASP A 298 15.33 -6.02 15.73
CA ASP A 298 14.15 -5.22 15.41
C ASP A 298 13.71 -5.47 13.94
N GLU A 299 14.57 -6.08 13.10
CA GLU A 299 14.22 -6.58 11.77
C GLU A 299 14.01 -8.09 11.78
N ALA A 300 12.96 -8.54 11.07
CA ALA A 300 12.68 -9.97 10.93
C ALA A 300 13.73 -10.68 10.04
N TYR A 301 14.03 -11.92 10.37
CA TYR A 301 14.94 -12.74 9.56
C TYR A 301 14.29 -13.20 8.27
N ASP A 302 14.86 -12.78 7.14
CA ASP A 302 14.49 -13.25 5.81
C ASP A 302 15.41 -14.40 5.37
N THR A 303 14.81 -15.57 5.16
CA THR A 303 15.55 -16.77 4.73
C THR A 303 15.73 -16.88 3.22
N ILE A 304 15.26 -15.87 2.45
CA ILE A 304 15.26 -15.88 0.98
C ILE A 304 16.67 -15.61 0.45
N TYR A 305 17.08 -16.37 -0.56
CA TYR A 305 18.28 -16.08 -1.32
C TYR A 305 18.04 -14.91 -2.27
N ARG A 306 18.94 -13.92 -2.23
CA ARG A 306 18.88 -12.72 -3.07
C ARG A 306 20.12 -12.58 -3.92
N ALA A 307 19.96 -12.11 -5.15
CA ALA A 307 21.09 -11.68 -5.95
C ALA A 307 21.69 -10.38 -5.37
N LYS A 308 22.95 -10.10 -5.69
CA LYS A 308 23.66 -8.92 -5.15
C LYS A 308 22.91 -7.59 -5.40
N ASN A 309 22.26 -7.43 -6.55
CA ASN A 309 21.49 -6.23 -6.90
C ASN A 309 20.16 -6.10 -6.16
N GLU A 310 19.66 -7.19 -5.58
CA GLU A 310 18.40 -7.26 -4.80
C GLU A 310 18.65 -7.04 -3.30
N ILE A 311 19.92 -7.05 -2.87
CA ILE A 311 20.28 -6.77 -1.47
C ILE A 311 20.20 -5.26 -1.23
N ILE A 312 19.30 -4.88 -0.31
CA ILE A 312 18.98 -3.49 -0.01
C ILE A 312 19.84 -3.03 1.18
N THR A 313 21.09 -2.73 0.93
CA THR A 313 22.00 -2.05 1.87
C THR A 313 23.16 -1.40 1.12
N ALA A 314 23.65 -0.28 1.66
CA ALA A 314 24.84 0.39 1.14
C ALA A 314 26.11 -0.49 1.27
N PHE A 315 26.11 -1.44 2.19
CA PHE A 315 27.25 -2.30 2.52
C PHE A 315 27.26 -3.65 1.81
N LYS A 316 26.35 -3.87 0.86
CA LYS A 316 26.21 -5.14 0.13
C LYS A 316 27.49 -5.65 -0.50
N ASP A 317 28.35 -4.75 -1.03
CA ASP A 317 29.61 -5.13 -1.65
C ASP A 317 30.58 -5.78 -0.67
N SER A 318 30.61 -5.31 0.56
CA SER A 318 31.41 -5.90 1.64
C SER A 318 30.82 -7.23 2.12
N ILE A 319 29.48 -7.30 2.27
CA ILE A 319 28.78 -8.48 2.79
C ILE A 319 28.90 -9.68 1.83
N VAL A 320 28.75 -9.47 0.52
CA VAL A 320 28.80 -10.57 -0.47
C VAL A 320 30.22 -11.14 -0.69
N THR A 321 31.26 -10.45 -0.19
CA THR A 321 32.64 -10.94 -0.24
C THR A 321 33.05 -11.79 0.96
N LEU A 322 32.20 -11.85 2.00
CA LEU A 322 32.44 -12.70 3.17
C LEU A 322 32.41 -14.18 2.81
N ASN A 323 33.05 -15.00 3.63
CA ASN A 323 32.81 -16.42 3.64
C ASN A 323 31.54 -16.76 4.43
N ALA A 324 30.93 -17.91 4.13
CA ALA A 324 29.77 -18.37 4.89
C ALA A 324 30.10 -18.49 6.39
N GLY A 325 29.28 -17.89 7.22
CA GLY A 325 29.44 -17.78 8.67
C GLY A 325 30.15 -16.52 9.15
N GLU A 326 30.84 -15.77 8.27
CA GLU A 326 31.45 -14.48 8.63
C GLU A 326 30.43 -13.36 8.72
N THR A 327 30.77 -12.30 9.47
CA THR A 327 29.93 -11.13 9.72
C THR A 327 30.60 -9.84 9.28
N TYR A 328 29.78 -8.87 8.89
CA TYR A 328 30.18 -7.48 8.63
C TYR A 328 29.42 -6.54 9.57
N GLY A 329 30.14 -5.65 10.24
CA GLY A 329 29.56 -4.68 11.16
C GLY A 329 30.28 -4.63 12.52
N PRO A 330 29.73 -3.87 13.50
CA PRO A 330 28.47 -3.09 13.40
C PRO A 330 28.61 -1.86 12.49
N TYR A 331 27.58 -1.58 11.70
CA TYR A 331 27.46 -0.40 10.87
C TYR A 331 26.13 0.32 11.13
N LYS A 332 26.09 1.65 10.92
CA LYS A 332 24.86 2.45 11.05
C LYS A 332 24.21 2.61 9.68
N GLU A 333 22.91 2.27 9.59
CA GLU A 333 22.11 2.43 8.40
C GLU A 333 20.61 2.60 8.80
N ASN A 334 19.93 3.59 8.21
CA ASN A 334 18.50 3.85 8.44
C ASN A 334 18.12 3.98 9.93
N GLU A 335 18.90 4.79 10.68
CA GLU A 335 18.72 4.99 12.12
C GLU A 335 18.72 3.66 12.93
N ALA A 336 19.53 2.69 12.50
CA ALA A 336 19.76 1.44 13.21
C ALA A 336 21.23 1.06 13.19
N PHE A 337 21.71 0.35 14.22
CA PHE A 337 22.98 -0.37 14.20
C PHE A 337 22.73 -1.80 13.73
N LYS A 338 23.50 -2.23 12.73
CA LYS A 338 23.32 -3.51 12.06
C LYS A 338 24.62 -4.32 12.04
N VAL A 339 24.46 -5.64 12.15
CA VAL A 339 25.52 -6.62 11.86
C VAL A 339 24.95 -7.67 10.94
N SER A 340 25.53 -7.82 9.75
CA SER A 340 25.10 -8.79 8.75
C SER A 340 26.01 -9.99 8.69
N LYS A 341 25.46 -11.20 8.73
CA LYS A 341 26.14 -12.48 8.61
C LYS A 341 25.82 -13.10 7.27
N LEU A 342 26.82 -13.44 6.48
CA LEU A 342 26.62 -14.27 5.28
C LEU A 342 26.34 -15.70 5.74
N VAL A 343 25.07 -16.12 5.67
CA VAL A 343 24.66 -17.46 6.08
C VAL A 343 25.08 -18.49 5.05
N SER A 344 24.83 -18.20 3.79
CA SER A 344 25.11 -19.11 2.69
C SER A 344 25.25 -18.35 1.37
N LYS A 345 26.06 -18.91 0.47
CA LYS A 345 26.24 -18.45 -0.90
C LYS A 345 26.04 -19.63 -1.85
N LYS A 346 25.21 -19.45 -2.87
CA LYS A 346 25.05 -20.38 -3.97
C LYS A 346 25.67 -19.80 -5.23
N THR A 347 26.77 -20.32 -5.66
CA THR A 347 27.43 -19.92 -6.91
C THR A 347 26.53 -20.29 -8.09
N ASN A 348 26.27 -19.35 -9.00
CA ASN A 348 25.34 -19.55 -10.12
C ASN A 348 23.93 -19.99 -9.67
N GLY A 349 23.51 -19.58 -8.48
CA GLY A 349 22.25 -20.00 -7.87
C GLY A 349 21.00 -19.39 -8.50
N ALA A 350 21.14 -18.36 -9.34
CA ALA A 350 20.09 -17.88 -10.22
C ALA A 350 20.55 -17.89 -11.68
N VAL A 351 19.66 -18.29 -12.57
CA VAL A 351 19.92 -18.43 -14.01
C VAL A 351 18.94 -17.53 -14.76
N LYS A 352 19.47 -16.78 -15.72
CA LYS A 352 18.65 -16.09 -16.72
C LYS A 352 18.64 -16.92 -17.98
N ALA A 353 17.44 -17.21 -18.51
CA ALA A 353 17.28 -17.98 -19.72
C ALA A 353 16.20 -17.41 -20.63
N SER A 354 16.35 -17.66 -21.92
CA SER A 354 15.33 -17.42 -22.94
C SER A 354 14.91 -18.75 -23.56
N HIS A 355 13.62 -18.87 -23.91
CA HIS A 355 13.13 -20.09 -24.52
C HIS A 355 12.18 -19.87 -25.69
N VAL A 356 12.09 -20.87 -26.58
CA VAL A 356 11.06 -21.03 -27.59
C VAL A 356 10.24 -22.27 -27.23
N LEU A 357 8.98 -22.11 -26.85
CA LEU A 357 8.07 -23.23 -26.57
C LEU A 357 7.35 -23.64 -27.83
N ILE A 358 7.36 -24.93 -28.12
CA ILE A 358 6.57 -25.54 -29.21
C ILE A 358 5.61 -26.55 -28.56
N GLY A 359 4.37 -26.12 -28.39
CA GLY A 359 3.29 -26.92 -27.84
C GLY A 359 2.79 -27.97 -28.86
N PHE A 360 2.02 -28.96 -28.40
CA PHE A 360 1.32 -29.95 -29.23
C PHE A 360 -0.03 -30.28 -28.62
N VAL A 361 -0.91 -30.88 -29.39
CA VAL A 361 -2.25 -31.28 -28.93
C VAL A 361 -2.12 -32.27 -27.76
N GLY A 362 -2.68 -31.94 -26.62
CA GLY A 362 -2.60 -32.73 -25.39
C GLY A 362 -1.49 -32.32 -24.42
N ALA A 363 -0.66 -31.30 -24.76
CA ALA A 363 0.25 -30.70 -23.80
C ALA A 363 -0.48 -29.81 -22.80
N GLU A 364 0.06 -29.64 -21.60
CA GLU A 364 -0.53 -28.76 -20.59
C GLU A 364 -0.52 -27.29 -21.02
N ARG A 365 -1.61 -26.57 -20.74
CA ARG A 365 -1.79 -25.14 -21.03
C ARG A 365 -1.49 -24.76 -22.49
N VAL A 366 -1.63 -25.69 -23.41
CA VAL A 366 -1.45 -25.44 -24.85
C VAL A 366 -2.54 -24.50 -25.37
N ASN A 367 -2.15 -23.55 -26.23
CA ASN A 367 -3.13 -22.67 -26.87
C ASN A 367 -4.08 -23.51 -27.76
N PRO A 368 -5.41 -23.35 -27.66
CA PRO A 368 -6.39 -24.09 -28.46
C PRO A 368 -6.17 -24.01 -29.98
N SER A 369 -5.47 -23.00 -30.46
CA SER A 369 -5.11 -22.86 -31.88
C SER A 369 -4.02 -23.82 -32.35
N VAL A 370 -3.34 -24.50 -31.43
CA VAL A 370 -2.29 -25.46 -31.75
C VAL A 370 -2.92 -26.79 -32.18
N THR A 371 -2.73 -27.16 -33.43
CA THR A 371 -3.29 -28.39 -34.05
C THR A 371 -2.24 -29.48 -34.31
N ARG A 372 -0.96 -29.15 -34.11
CA ARG A 372 0.16 -30.08 -34.41
C ARG A 372 0.25 -31.21 -33.40
N THR A 373 0.63 -32.39 -33.93
CA THR A 373 0.92 -33.59 -33.13
C THR A 373 2.25 -33.43 -32.36
N LYS A 374 2.51 -34.31 -31.42
CA LYS A 374 3.75 -34.33 -30.66
C LYS A 374 4.99 -34.51 -31.54
N ASP A 375 4.91 -35.38 -32.57
CA ASP A 375 6.02 -35.61 -33.48
C ASP A 375 6.29 -34.42 -34.39
N GLU A 376 5.26 -33.74 -34.89
CA GLU A 376 5.40 -32.53 -35.65
C GLU A 376 6.03 -31.39 -34.80
N ALA A 377 5.62 -31.26 -33.53
CA ALA A 377 6.21 -30.32 -32.59
C ALA A 377 7.70 -30.60 -32.34
N ARG A 378 8.07 -31.88 -32.18
CA ARG A 378 9.46 -32.30 -32.02
C ARG A 378 10.31 -31.96 -33.25
N VAL A 379 9.81 -32.24 -34.46
CA VAL A 379 10.50 -31.90 -35.71
C VAL A 379 10.69 -30.39 -35.81
N LYS A 380 9.63 -29.59 -35.55
CA LYS A 380 9.72 -28.13 -35.56
C LYS A 380 10.73 -27.61 -34.53
N ALA A 381 10.68 -28.11 -33.31
CA ALA A 381 11.59 -27.70 -32.23
C ALA A 381 13.06 -28.06 -32.56
N THR A 382 13.30 -29.23 -33.18
CA THR A 382 14.64 -29.64 -33.63
C THR A 382 15.18 -28.72 -34.74
N ALA A 383 14.33 -28.34 -35.68
CA ALA A 383 14.71 -27.40 -36.72
C ALA A 383 15.03 -25.99 -36.15
N LEU A 384 14.26 -25.55 -35.15
CA LEU A 384 14.51 -24.30 -34.43
C LEU A 384 15.77 -24.35 -33.58
N LEU A 385 16.08 -25.49 -32.96
CA LEU A 385 17.35 -25.71 -32.25
C LEU A 385 18.55 -25.53 -33.20
N ALA A 386 18.48 -26.09 -34.41
CA ALA A 386 19.53 -25.95 -35.42
C ALA A 386 19.70 -24.47 -35.83
N LYS A 387 18.59 -23.73 -36.01
CA LYS A 387 18.64 -22.28 -36.28
C LYS A 387 19.21 -21.53 -35.08
N ALA A 388 18.77 -21.82 -33.85
CA ALA A 388 19.22 -21.13 -32.65
C ALA A 388 20.73 -21.27 -32.40
N LYS A 389 21.34 -22.41 -32.80
CA LYS A 389 22.77 -22.63 -32.73
C LYS A 389 23.60 -21.91 -33.79
N ASN A 390 22.94 -21.29 -34.79
CA ASN A 390 23.63 -20.50 -35.79
C ASN A 390 23.95 -19.11 -35.22
N SER A 391 25.18 -18.68 -35.26
CA SER A 391 25.65 -17.39 -34.74
C SER A 391 24.99 -16.16 -35.34
N ASN A 392 24.41 -16.28 -36.54
CA ASN A 392 23.72 -15.20 -37.22
C ASN A 392 22.22 -15.08 -36.82
N THR A 393 21.72 -15.98 -35.98
CA THR A 393 20.30 -15.97 -35.57
C THR A 393 20.11 -15.16 -34.29
N VAL A 394 19.23 -14.18 -34.34
CA VAL A 394 18.78 -13.45 -33.15
C VAL A 394 17.74 -14.30 -32.42
N PHE A 395 18.11 -14.88 -31.28
CA PHE A 395 17.24 -15.79 -30.54
C PHE A 395 15.89 -15.15 -30.16
N ALA A 396 15.90 -13.85 -29.83
CA ALA A 396 14.67 -13.14 -29.46
C ALA A 396 13.68 -13.05 -30.64
N GLU A 397 14.16 -12.90 -31.87
CA GLU A 397 13.31 -12.91 -33.08
C GLU A 397 12.78 -14.33 -33.32
N LEU A 398 13.65 -15.33 -33.18
CA LEU A 398 13.25 -16.73 -33.30
C LEU A 398 12.10 -17.07 -32.33
N ALA A 399 12.18 -16.55 -31.10
CA ALA A 399 11.15 -16.76 -30.08
C ALA A 399 9.85 -15.99 -30.43
N ARG A 400 9.92 -14.73 -30.85
CA ARG A 400 8.74 -13.95 -31.25
C ARG A 400 7.96 -14.62 -32.38
N ASP A 401 8.68 -15.14 -33.37
CA ASP A 401 8.07 -15.66 -34.59
C ASP A 401 7.54 -17.10 -34.43
N ASN A 402 8.05 -17.86 -33.47
CA ASN A 402 7.80 -19.30 -33.45
C ASN A 402 7.28 -19.85 -32.12
N SER A 403 7.43 -19.12 -31.00
CA SER A 403 7.06 -19.64 -29.69
C SER A 403 5.56 -19.58 -29.45
N ASP A 404 5.02 -20.67 -28.95
CA ASP A 404 3.62 -20.73 -28.46
C ASP A 404 3.51 -20.26 -27.00
N GLY A 405 4.63 -19.97 -26.34
CA GLY A 405 4.68 -19.58 -24.93
C GLY A 405 4.34 -18.10 -24.69
N PRO A 406 3.90 -17.74 -23.47
CA PRO A 406 3.48 -16.37 -23.14
C PRO A 406 4.64 -15.35 -23.17
N THR A 407 5.88 -15.80 -23.15
CA THR A 407 7.06 -14.94 -23.25
C THR A 407 7.51 -14.65 -24.69
N ALA A 408 6.81 -15.17 -25.70
CA ALA A 408 7.13 -14.98 -27.12
C ALA A 408 7.30 -13.50 -27.48
N SER A 409 6.37 -12.62 -27.07
CA SER A 409 6.40 -11.18 -27.34
C SER A 409 7.63 -10.47 -26.75
N ARG A 410 8.20 -11.03 -25.65
CA ARG A 410 9.43 -10.54 -25.01
C ARG A 410 10.68 -11.26 -25.51
N GLY A 411 10.61 -11.95 -26.66
CA GLY A 411 11.74 -12.69 -27.23
C GLY A 411 12.10 -13.97 -26.46
N GLY A 412 11.13 -14.53 -25.72
CA GLY A 412 11.31 -15.73 -24.92
C GLY A 412 11.99 -15.50 -23.56
N ASP A 413 12.32 -14.27 -23.19
CA ASP A 413 13.03 -13.93 -21.95
C ASP A 413 12.18 -14.28 -20.71
N LEU A 414 12.72 -15.13 -19.84
CA LEU A 414 12.13 -15.56 -18.58
C LEU A 414 12.61 -14.74 -17.37
N GLY A 415 13.62 -13.88 -17.58
CA GLY A 415 14.33 -13.23 -16.48
C GLY A 415 15.21 -14.19 -15.68
N PHE A 416 15.67 -13.73 -14.50
CA PHE A 416 16.38 -14.59 -13.55
C PHE A 416 15.38 -15.40 -12.72
N PHE A 417 15.72 -16.65 -12.49
CA PHE A 417 14.99 -17.56 -11.60
C PHE A 417 15.96 -18.49 -10.87
N GLN A 418 15.53 -19.01 -9.73
CA GLN A 418 16.33 -19.87 -8.87
C GLN A 418 15.97 -21.35 -9.10
N ASP A 419 16.82 -22.22 -8.57
CA ASP A 419 16.64 -23.67 -8.62
C ASP A 419 15.27 -24.09 -8.04
N GLY A 420 14.58 -24.98 -8.75
CA GLY A 420 13.25 -25.48 -8.38
C GLY A 420 12.06 -24.60 -8.81
N GLN A 421 12.29 -23.43 -9.44
CA GLN A 421 11.20 -22.56 -9.90
C GLN A 421 10.65 -22.94 -11.29
N MET A 422 11.35 -23.79 -12.02
CA MET A 422 10.95 -24.30 -13.32
C MET A 422 10.65 -25.80 -13.25
N THR A 423 10.00 -26.34 -14.28
CA THR A 423 9.77 -27.79 -14.37
C THR A 423 11.09 -28.55 -14.34
N SER A 424 11.12 -29.74 -13.73
CA SER A 424 12.35 -30.47 -13.40
C SER A 424 13.32 -30.55 -14.58
N LYS A 425 12.89 -31.03 -15.75
CA LYS A 425 13.77 -31.19 -16.92
C LYS A 425 14.31 -29.86 -17.47
N PHE A 426 13.50 -28.80 -17.41
CA PHE A 426 13.95 -27.44 -17.80
C PHE A 426 14.99 -26.94 -16.80
N ASN A 427 14.68 -27.07 -15.53
CA ASN A 427 15.54 -26.70 -14.41
C ASN A 427 16.90 -27.41 -14.48
N ASP A 428 16.88 -28.74 -14.63
CA ASP A 428 18.09 -29.54 -14.73
C ASP A 428 18.97 -29.09 -15.90
N PHE A 429 18.36 -28.78 -17.05
CA PHE A 429 19.12 -28.29 -18.20
C PHE A 429 19.84 -26.97 -17.90
N VAL A 430 19.12 -25.98 -17.34
CA VAL A 430 19.70 -24.64 -17.17
C VAL A 430 20.72 -24.57 -16.04
N PHE A 431 20.54 -25.35 -14.97
CA PHE A 431 21.47 -25.35 -13.86
C PHE A 431 22.72 -26.21 -14.14
N SER A 432 22.62 -27.29 -14.97
CA SER A 432 23.74 -28.17 -15.29
C SER A 432 24.64 -27.69 -16.44
N ASN A 433 24.17 -26.76 -17.27
CA ASN A 433 24.93 -26.28 -18.42
C ASN A 433 25.47 -24.87 -18.22
N SER A 434 26.48 -24.47 -19.01
CA SER A 434 27.10 -23.14 -18.94
C SER A 434 26.30 -22.06 -19.66
N VAL A 435 26.62 -20.80 -19.38
CA VAL A 435 26.09 -19.62 -20.11
C VAL A 435 26.35 -19.80 -21.62
N ASN A 436 25.42 -19.35 -22.44
CA ASN A 436 25.36 -19.53 -23.91
C ASN A 436 25.09 -20.96 -24.38
N ALA A 437 24.89 -21.94 -23.49
CA ALA A 437 24.42 -23.24 -23.91
C ALA A 437 23.02 -23.16 -24.51
N ILE A 438 22.81 -23.85 -25.64
CA ILE A 438 21.51 -23.96 -26.29
C ILE A 438 21.12 -25.42 -26.42
N GLY A 439 19.95 -25.80 -25.94
CA GLY A 439 19.46 -27.16 -25.93
C GLY A 439 17.97 -27.31 -26.16
N LEU A 440 17.55 -28.55 -26.37
CA LEU A 440 16.15 -28.93 -26.54
C LEU A 440 15.73 -29.79 -25.36
N VAL A 441 14.66 -29.40 -24.69
CA VAL A 441 14.10 -30.08 -23.53
C VAL A 441 12.60 -30.33 -23.75
N GLU A 442 12.13 -31.53 -23.44
CA GLU A 442 10.72 -31.89 -23.47
C GLU A 442 10.15 -31.82 -22.05
N THR A 443 9.09 -31.08 -21.88
CA THR A 443 8.31 -30.97 -20.62
C THR A 443 6.83 -31.29 -20.89
N GLU A 444 6.00 -31.25 -19.85
CA GLU A 444 4.55 -31.36 -19.93
C GLU A 444 3.87 -30.28 -20.80
N PHE A 445 4.51 -29.13 -20.99
CA PHE A 445 4.03 -28.00 -21.82
C PHE A 445 4.40 -28.12 -23.29
N GLY A 446 5.36 -28.98 -23.63
CA GLY A 446 5.87 -29.12 -25.00
C GLY A 446 7.37 -29.22 -25.08
N PHE A 447 7.90 -28.87 -26.25
CA PHE A 447 9.33 -28.85 -26.54
C PHE A 447 9.89 -27.44 -26.39
N HIS A 448 10.90 -27.29 -25.54
CA HIS A 448 11.56 -26.00 -25.28
C HIS A 448 12.94 -25.99 -25.93
N VAL A 449 13.18 -25.06 -26.86
CA VAL A 449 14.54 -24.67 -27.24
C VAL A 449 14.96 -23.60 -26.26
N ILE A 450 15.95 -23.90 -25.44
CA ILE A 450 16.40 -23.07 -24.31
C ILE A 450 17.76 -22.50 -24.63
N ARG A 451 17.99 -21.22 -24.35
CA ARG A 451 19.30 -20.60 -24.29
C ARG A 451 19.53 -20.05 -22.89
N ILE A 452 20.69 -20.35 -22.33
CA ILE A 452 21.12 -19.80 -21.05
C ILE A 452 21.80 -18.45 -21.31
N ASP A 453 21.20 -17.38 -20.83
CA ASP A 453 21.66 -16.02 -21.12
C ASP A 453 22.70 -15.53 -20.11
N ASP A 454 22.50 -15.83 -18.82
CA ASP A 454 23.40 -15.41 -17.74
C ASP A 454 23.22 -16.29 -16.49
N LYS A 455 24.20 -16.22 -15.59
CA LYS A 455 24.16 -16.85 -14.26
C LYS A 455 24.74 -15.91 -13.22
N GLN A 456 24.12 -15.87 -12.06
CA GLN A 456 24.59 -15.04 -10.96
C GLN A 456 24.56 -15.78 -9.63
N ASP A 457 25.48 -15.37 -8.74
CA ASP A 457 25.49 -15.85 -7.37
C ASP A 457 24.31 -15.27 -6.59
N ILE A 458 23.78 -16.05 -5.67
CA ILE A 458 22.77 -15.63 -4.73
C ILE A 458 23.23 -15.88 -3.29
N PHE A 459 22.76 -15.02 -2.40
CA PHE A 459 23.25 -14.90 -1.03
C PHE A 459 22.07 -14.97 -0.07
N GLN A 460 22.22 -15.72 1.01
CA GLN A 460 21.34 -15.70 2.15
C GLN A 460 22.06 -14.96 3.28
N ILE A 461 21.44 -13.88 3.76
CA ILE A 461 22.03 -12.97 4.75
C ILE A 461 21.10 -12.91 5.95
N ALA A 462 21.67 -13.03 7.14
CA ALA A 462 21.00 -12.77 8.39
C ALA A 462 21.51 -11.44 8.95
N THR A 463 20.62 -10.54 9.32
CA THR A 463 20.99 -9.22 9.86
C THR A 463 20.43 -9.04 11.25
N LEU A 464 21.30 -8.83 12.23
CA LEU A 464 20.96 -8.33 13.56
C LEU A 464 20.85 -6.81 13.44
N SER A 465 19.68 -6.26 13.69
CA SER A 465 19.37 -4.82 13.63
C SER A 465 18.81 -4.34 14.96
N ARG A 466 19.30 -3.20 15.44
CA ARG A 466 18.77 -2.52 16.61
C ARG A 466 18.54 -1.05 16.27
N ASP A 467 17.29 -0.63 16.36
CA ASP A 467 16.87 0.73 16.08
C ASP A 467 17.47 1.71 17.10
N ILE A 468 17.89 2.88 16.62
CA ILE A 468 18.41 3.95 17.44
C ILE A 468 17.22 4.75 17.96
N ALA A 469 16.79 4.42 19.18
CA ALA A 469 15.69 5.08 19.87
C ALA A 469 16.23 5.89 21.06
N PRO A 470 15.60 7.01 21.41
CA PRO A 470 15.95 7.76 22.60
C PRO A 470 15.67 6.94 23.87
N SER A 471 16.58 7.00 24.84
CA SER A 471 16.38 6.41 26.17
C SER A 471 15.35 7.22 26.99
N GLU A 472 14.82 6.60 28.05
CA GLU A 472 13.98 7.34 29.02
C GLU A 472 14.68 8.59 29.58
N GLN A 473 15.99 8.55 29.75
CA GLN A 473 16.77 9.70 30.21
C GLN A 473 16.77 10.83 29.16
N SER A 474 16.95 10.51 27.89
CA SER A 474 16.90 11.48 26.79
C SER A 474 15.51 12.07 26.65
N ILE A 475 14.45 11.26 26.70
CA ILE A 475 13.06 11.70 26.68
C ILE A 475 12.76 12.63 27.86
N ASN A 476 13.14 12.26 29.08
CA ASN A 476 12.95 13.08 30.27
C ASN A 476 13.70 14.40 30.20
N THR A 477 14.88 14.42 29.57
CA THR A 477 15.64 15.65 29.35
C THR A 477 14.89 16.61 28.41
N VAL A 478 14.39 16.10 27.30
CA VAL A 478 13.58 16.88 26.33
C VAL A 478 12.29 17.39 26.98
N PHE A 479 11.59 16.52 27.73
CA PHE A 479 10.39 16.88 28.47
C PHE A 479 10.65 18.00 29.50
N THR A 480 11.77 17.91 30.23
CA THR A 480 12.16 18.94 31.21
C THR A 480 12.45 20.28 30.52
N GLN A 481 13.13 20.27 29.36
CA GLN A 481 13.39 21.47 28.57
C GLN A 481 12.08 22.10 28.05
N ALA A 482 11.16 21.27 27.53
CA ALA A 482 9.86 21.71 27.04
C ALA A 482 9.02 22.33 28.16
N THR A 483 8.94 21.67 29.31
CA THR A 483 8.19 22.15 30.48
C THR A 483 8.78 23.48 31.01
N LYS A 484 10.11 23.59 31.09
CA LYS A 484 10.75 24.82 31.48
C LYS A 484 10.40 25.96 30.51
N PHE A 485 10.50 25.70 29.20
CA PHE A 485 10.16 26.70 28.17
C PHE A 485 8.69 27.12 28.27
N GLU A 486 7.76 26.18 28.45
CA GLU A 486 6.34 26.45 28.67
C GLU A 486 6.13 27.37 29.88
N MET A 487 6.79 27.10 31.01
CA MET A 487 6.68 27.91 32.20
C MET A 487 7.22 29.34 31.96
N ASP A 488 8.37 29.45 31.32
CA ASP A 488 9.01 30.75 31.03
C ASP A 488 8.11 31.59 30.10
N VAL A 489 7.54 30.99 29.06
CA VAL A 489 6.62 31.66 28.12
C VAL A 489 5.27 31.98 28.78
N THR A 490 4.75 31.11 29.62
CA THR A 490 3.46 31.34 30.31
C THR A 490 3.58 32.56 31.24
N ASN A 491 4.72 32.71 31.92
CA ASN A 491 4.98 33.86 32.80
C ASN A 491 5.22 35.18 32.03
N SER A 492 5.75 35.11 30.80
CA SER A 492 6.07 36.28 29.96
C SER A 492 5.65 36.06 28.49
N PRO A 493 4.33 35.95 28.16
CA PRO A 493 3.88 35.60 26.79
C PRO A 493 4.34 36.58 25.71
N LYS A 494 4.56 37.85 26.06
CA LYS A 494 5.03 38.90 25.11
C LYS A 494 6.48 38.70 24.70
N GLU A 495 7.24 37.95 25.47
CA GLU A 495 8.69 37.73 25.28
C GLU A 495 8.98 36.37 24.62
N TYR A 496 7.95 35.68 24.10
CA TYR A 496 8.06 34.36 23.48
C TYR A 496 9.24 34.21 22.53
N ILE A 497 9.45 35.21 21.64
CA ILE A 497 10.54 35.20 20.66
C ILE A 497 11.91 35.35 21.33
N SER A 498 12.03 36.21 22.34
CA SER A 498 13.28 36.39 23.06
C SER A 498 13.64 35.17 23.90
N ILE A 499 12.65 34.60 24.61
CA ILE A 499 12.84 33.40 25.42
C ILE A 499 13.30 32.22 24.53
N ALA A 500 12.64 32.01 23.37
CA ALA A 500 13.03 30.96 22.44
C ALA A 500 14.45 31.14 21.90
N LYS A 501 14.82 32.39 21.54
CA LYS A 501 16.18 32.70 21.05
C LYS A 501 17.24 32.54 22.11
N GLU A 502 16.98 33.00 23.35
CA GLU A 502 17.91 32.86 24.48
C GLU A 502 18.14 31.39 24.84
N ALA A 503 17.08 30.56 24.70
CA ALA A 503 17.15 29.13 24.90
C ALA A 503 17.71 28.38 23.66
N ASN A 504 18.03 29.10 22.58
CA ASN A 504 18.54 28.55 21.31
C ASN A 504 17.59 27.56 20.64
N PHE A 505 16.27 27.84 20.73
CA PHE A 505 15.25 27.09 20.05
C PHE A 505 14.81 27.75 18.74
N ASP A 506 14.60 26.96 17.71
CA ASP A 506 14.06 27.40 16.42
C ASP A 506 12.55 27.65 16.51
N ILE A 507 12.13 28.80 15.97
CA ILE A 507 10.72 29.19 15.91
C ILE A 507 10.18 28.87 14.53
N ILE A 508 9.26 27.94 14.47
CA ILE A 508 8.50 27.58 13.27
C ILE A 508 7.25 28.47 13.20
N THR A 509 7.06 29.15 12.07
CA THR A 509 5.87 29.96 11.83
C THR A 509 4.97 29.24 10.84
N VAL A 510 3.73 28.96 11.25
CA VAL A 510 2.69 28.37 10.41
C VAL A 510 1.62 29.41 10.19
N SER A 511 1.42 29.81 8.93
CA SER A 511 0.42 30.80 8.54
C SER A 511 -0.82 30.13 7.95
N LYS A 512 -1.98 30.70 8.21
CA LYS A 512 -3.29 30.27 7.71
C LYS A 512 -3.67 28.83 8.10
N LEU A 513 -3.32 28.42 9.31
CA LEU A 513 -3.76 27.14 9.86
C LEU A 513 -5.29 27.15 10.03
N LEU A 514 -5.97 26.22 9.40
CA LEU A 514 -7.41 26.04 9.50
C LEU A 514 -7.76 25.17 10.72
N SER A 515 -9.02 25.23 11.15
CA SER A 515 -9.48 24.49 12.35
C SER A 515 -9.43 22.97 12.20
N MET A 516 -9.39 22.47 10.96
CA MET A 516 -9.39 21.03 10.65
C MET A 516 -8.05 20.55 10.05
N ASP A 517 -7.03 21.39 10.03
CA ASP A 517 -5.70 20.98 9.60
C ASP A 517 -5.06 20.07 10.65
N GLU A 518 -4.71 18.85 10.25
CA GLU A 518 -4.04 17.85 11.09
C GLU A 518 -2.52 17.95 11.04
N ASN A 519 -2.01 18.43 9.92
CA ASN A 519 -0.57 18.51 9.69
C ASN A 519 -0.10 19.95 9.80
N LEU A 520 0.92 20.17 10.60
CA LEU A 520 1.59 21.46 10.68
C LEU A 520 2.66 21.53 9.59
N PRO A 521 2.57 22.47 8.63
CA PRO A 521 3.60 22.64 7.60
C PRO A 521 4.98 22.85 8.23
N GLY A 522 5.97 22.08 7.78
CA GLY A 522 7.34 22.12 8.28
C GLY A 522 7.65 21.17 9.44
N LEU A 523 6.67 20.42 9.91
CA LEU A 523 6.88 19.26 10.78
C LEU A 523 6.60 17.99 10.00
N SER A 524 7.44 16.97 10.20
CA SER A 524 7.14 15.62 9.70
C SER A 524 5.84 15.12 10.33
N ALA A 525 5.06 14.33 9.60
CA ALA A 525 3.84 13.73 10.12
C ALA A 525 4.13 13.03 11.47
N GLN A 526 3.56 13.57 12.52
CA GLN A 526 3.67 12.95 13.85
C GLN A 526 2.66 11.82 13.94
N ARG A 527 3.15 10.66 14.33
CA ARG A 527 2.32 9.47 14.58
C ARG A 527 1.71 9.51 15.97
#